data_df6b648a375898d6cf18b7edace3ec03
#
_entry.id   df6b648a375898d6cf18b7edace3ec03
#
_cell.length_a   1.000
_cell.length_b   1.000
_cell.length_c   1.000
_cell.angle_alpha   90.00
_cell.angle_beta   90.00
_cell.angle_gamma   90.00
#
_symmetry.space_group_name_H-M   'P 1'
#
loop_
_entity.id
_entity.type
_entity.pdbx_description
1 polymer ?
#
loop_
_entity_poly.entity_id
_entity_poly.type
_entity_poly.pdbx_seq_one_letter_code
_entity_poly.pdbx_strand_id
1 'polypeptide(L)'
;MRGREPQAEDFDLCPDKLDGLRDIKRSVERTIGATVFCGTAGLLVAWFVGAPDPQYPDRIVGLILIGITACFGAALITGVLYVLWYALWEPGGAPTLPIRQFRRLTAYDRACRQFEEDELRAKTAFWTGLSGRAFEHELATLYRRLGHTVHETPPTGDAGIDLVLEDEQGETVVQCKRHKKPIGVGAVRDLYGTLVSTGANKAVLASVSGFTRGTRSFCAGKPIELLDLDEILAMQERAAEKK
;
A
#
# COMPACT_ATOMS: atom_id res chain seq x y z
N MET A 1 -17.33 17.63 4.93
CA MET A 1 -17.33 17.93 3.48
C MET A 1 -16.22 17.11 2.86
N ARG A 2 -16.51 16.16 1.96
CA ARG A 2 -15.46 15.45 1.21
C ARG A 2 -14.84 16.47 0.26
N GLY A 3 -13.53 16.63 0.31
CA GLY A 3 -12.79 17.44 -0.66
C GLY A 3 -12.97 16.84 -2.06
N ARG A 4 -12.92 17.67 -3.09
CA ARG A 4 -12.87 17.22 -4.47
C ARG A 4 -11.51 16.54 -4.71
N GLU A 5 -11.50 15.43 -5.47
CA GLU A 5 -10.27 14.81 -5.93
C GLU A 5 -9.40 15.84 -6.66
N PRO A 6 -8.09 15.92 -6.34
CA PRO A 6 -7.17 16.85 -7.01
C PRO A 6 -7.13 16.59 -8.52
N GLN A 7 -7.27 17.64 -9.31
CA GLN A 7 -7.13 17.54 -10.77
C GLN A 7 -5.78 18.13 -11.20
N ALA A 8 -5.20 17.57 -12.27
CA ALA A 8 -3.92 18.06 -12.80
C ALA A 8 -3.97 19.55 -13.15
N GLU A 9 -5.11 20.02 -13.63
CA GLU A 9 -5.38 21.40 -14.01
C GLU A 9 -5.30 22.36 -12.81
N ASP A 10 -5.68 21.91 -11.59
CA ASP A 10 -5.56 22.70 -10.36
C ASP A 10 -4.09 23.07 -10.04
N PHE A 11 -3.14 22.35 -10.68
CA PHE A 11 -1.69 22.56 -10.55
C PHE A 11 -1.04 23.10 -11.83
N ASP A 12 -1.82 23.60 -12.77
CA ASP A 12 -1.37 24.02 -14.12
C ASP A 12 -0.58 22.91 -14.86
N LEU A 13 -1.01 21.68 -14.73
CA LEU A 13 -0.46 20.53 -15.43
C LEU A 13 -1.42 20.06 -16.52
N CYS A 14 -0.86 19.69 -17.67
CA CYS A 14 -1.65 19.12 -18.76
C CYS A 14 -1.86 17.61 -18.49
N PRO A 15 -3.12 17.11 -18.38
CA PRO A 15 -3.39 15.70 -18.11
C PRO A 15 -2.70 14.75 -19.09
N ASP A 16 -2.71 15.06 -20.38
CA ASP A 16 -2.14 14.24 -21.46
C ASP A 16 -0.62 14.04 -21.36
N LYS A 17 0.06 14.90 -20.59
CA LYS A 17 1.52 14.87 -20.43
C LYS A 17 1.98 14.33 -19.07
N LEU A 18 1.05 13.98 -18.18
CA LEU A 18 1.39 13.55 -16.81
C LEU A 18 2.30 12.33 -16.77
N ASP A 19 2.02 11.32 -17.59
CA ASP A 19 2.81 10.09 -17.60
C ASP A 19 4.24 10.34 -18.10
N GLY A 20 4.40 11.12 -19.16
CA GLY A 20 5.72 11.54 -19.62
C GLY A 20 6.50 12.34 -18.59
N LEU A 21 5.83 13.23 -17.85
CA LEU A 21 6.44 14.00 -16.77
C LEU A 21 6.85 13.11 -15.58
N ARG A 22 6.03 12.11 -15.23
CA ARG A 22 6.34 11.12 -14.21
C ARG A 22 7.52 10.23 -14.59
N ASP A 23 7.62 9.84 -15.86
CA ASP A 23 8.74 9.03 -16.36
C ASP A 23 10.07 9.79 -16.30
N ILE A 24 10.07 11.05 -16.72
CA ILE A 24 11.24 11.92 -16.60
C ILE A 24 11.64 12.09 -15.13
N LYS A 25 10.67 12.34 -14.24
CA LYS A 25 10.92 12.45 -12.80
C LYS A 25 11.57 11.19 -12.24
N ARG A 26 11.02 10.01 -12.54
CA ARG A 26 11.58 8.71 -12.12
C ARG A 26 12.98 8.48 -12.65
N SER A 27 13.27 8.89 -13.90
CA SER A 27 14.60 8.79 -14.51
C SER A 27 15.62 9.66 -13.77
N VAL A 28 15.25 10.90 -13.48
CA VAL A 28 16.11 11.85 -12.72
C VAL A 28 16.38 11.35 -11.31
N GLU A 29 15.36 10.88 -10.59
CA GLU A 29 15.48 10.34 -9.24
C GLU A 29 16.39 9.09 -9.20
N ARG A 30 16.27 8.18 -10.17
CA ARG A 30 17.15 7.00 -10.31
C ARG A 30 18.60 7.40 -10.56
N THR A 31 18.83 8.38 -11.42
CA THR A 31 20.18 8.87 -11.73
C THR A 31 20.82 9.51 -10.52
N ILE A 32 20.08 10.37 -9.80
CA ILE A 32 20.57 10.99 -8.56
C ILE A 32 20.85 9.91 -7.49
N GLY A 33 19.93 8.97 -7.31
CA GLY A 33 20.08 7.87 -6.36
C GLY A 33 21.30 7.01 -6.65
N ALA A 34 21.54 6.64 -7.91
CA ALA A 34 22.69 5.87 -8.34
C ALA A 34 24.01 6.64 -8.09
N THR A 35 24.03 7.94 -8.39
CA THR A 35 25.21 8.80 -8.19
C THR A 35 25.55 8.93 -6.69
N VAL A 36 24.55 9.15 -5.83
CA VAL A 36 24.73 9.22 -4.38
C VAL A 36 25.21 7.88 -3.83
N PHE A 37 24.62 6.78 -4.29
CA PHE A 37 25.00 5.43 -3.85
C PHE A 37 26.46 5.10 -4.24
N CYS A 38 26.84 5.34 -5.48
CA CYS A 38 28.23 5.15 -5.93
C CYS A 38 29.19 6.05 -5.15
N GLY A 39 28.76 7.30 -4.83
CA GLY A 39 29.52 8.25 -4.03
C GLY A 39 29.81 7.74 -2.62
N THR A 40 28.77 7.29 -1.93
CA THR A 40 28.92 6.78 -0.55
C THR A 40 29.67 5.47 -0.49
N ALA A 41 29.46 4.56 -1.46
CA ALA A 41 30.19 3.31 -1.54
C ALA A 41 31.70 3.54 -1.77
N GLY A 42 32.07 4.47 -2.64
CA GLY A 42 33.47 4.85 -2.86
C GLY A 42 34.14 5.44 -1.62
N LEU A 43 33.43 6.27 -0.84
CA LEU A 43 33.93 6.81 0.42
C LEU A 43 34.16 5.72 1.48
N LEU A 44 33.24 4.73 1.55
CA LEU A 44 33.39 3.59 2.45
C LEU A 44 34.60 2.71 2.07
N VAL A 45 34.80 2.45 0.78
CA VAL A 45 35.97 1.71 0.30
C VAL A 45 37.26 2.48 0.60
N ALA A 46 37.29 3.78 0.35
CA ALA A 46 38.44 4.63 0.67
C ALA A 46 38.73 4.64 2.17
N TRP A 47 37.71 4.67 3.02
CA TRP A 47 37.87 4.60 4.49
C TRP A 47 38.37 3.21 4.94
N PHE A 48 37.89 2.14 4.33
CA PHE A 48 38.32 0.77 4.69
C PHE A 48 39.73 0.43 4.21
N VAL A 49 40.12 0.92 3.02
CA VAL A 49 41.48 0.74 2.46
C VAL A 49 42.49 1.69 3.12
N GLY A 50 42.04 2.86 3.60
CA GLY A 50 42.86 3.85 4.26
C GLY A 50 43.19 3.56 5.73
N ALA A 51 42.74 2.44 6.32
CA ALA A 51 43.16 2.03 7.66
C ALA A 51 44.69 1.72 7.66
N PRO A 52 45.51 2.39 8.46
CA PRO A 52 46.95 2.25 8.40
C PRO A 52 47.39 0.85 8.85
N ASP A 53 47.80 0.04 7.88
CA ASP A 53 48.55 -1.18 8.17
C ASP A 53 50.04 -0.76 8.28
N PRO A 54 50.72 -0.98 9.42
CA PRO A 54 52.10 -0.55 9.62
C PRO A 54 53.14 -1.21 8.72
N GLN A 55 52.76 -2.17 7.89
CA GLN A 55 53.64 -2.89 6.97
C GLN A 55 53.65 -2.39 5.52
N TYR A 56 52.75 -1.44 5.15
CA TYR A 56 52.71 -0.94 3.75
C TYR A 56 53.28 0.49 3.68
N PRO A 57 54.18 0.76 2.72
CA PRO A 57 54.75 2.10 2.59
C PRO A 57 53.68 3.12 2.14
N ASP A 58 53.59 4.24 2.84
CA ASP A 58 52.58 5.33 2.67
C ASP A 58 52.35 5.81 1.23
N ARG A 59 53.29 5.54 0.32
CA ARG A 59 53.21 5.95 -1.10
C ARG A 59 52.13 5.18 -1.91
N ILE A 60 51.87 3.91 -1.61
CA ILE A 60 50.90 3.10 -2.35
C ILE A 60 49.48 3.48 -1.95
N VAL A 61 49.25 3.72 -0.65
CA VAL A 61 47.95 4.17 -0.12
C VAL A 61 47.61 5.56 -0.67
N GLY A 62 48.59 6.46 -0.72
CA GLY A 62 48.41 7.79 -1.31
C GLY A 62 48.04 7.75 -2.79
N LEU A 63 48.68 6.88 -3.60
CA LEU A 63 48.36 6.71 -5.02
C LEU A 63 46.96 6.12 -5.25
N ILE A 64 46.52 5.16 -4.42
CA ILE A 64 45.16 4.57 -4.49
C ILE A 64 44.12 5.62 -4.13
N LEU A 65 44.32 6.41 -3.07
CA LEU A 65 43.44 7.50 -2.68
C LEU A 65 43.32 8.59 -3.74
N ILE A 66 44.43 8.97 -4.38
CA ILE A 66 44.42 9.92 -5.51
C ILE A 66 43.67 9.32 -6.71
N GLY A 67 43.87 8.05 -7.02
CA GLY A 67 43.16 7.36 -8.08
C GLY A 67 41.62 7.32 -7.84
N ILE A 68 41.23 7.00 -6.61
CA ILE A 68 39.81 6.96 -6.25
C ILE A 68 39.18 8.36 -6.29
N THR A 69 39.84 9.39 -5.75
CA THR A 69 39.35 10.78 -5.81
C THR A 69 39.30 11.31 -7.23
N ALA A 70 40.27 10.97 -8.07
CA ALA A 70 40.25 11.34 -9.50
C ALA A 70 39.11 10.64 -10.27
N CYS A 71 38.85 9.35 -10.03
CA CYS A 71 37.70 8.64 -10.61
C CYS A 71 36.36 9.24 -10.15
N PHE A 72 36.27 9.64 -8.89
CA PHE A 72 35.08 10.32 -8.34
C PHE A 72 34.87 11.70 -8.98
N GLY A 73 35.93 12.50 -9.08
CA GLY A 73 35.90 13.79 -9.76
C GLY A 73 35.48 13.66 -11.23
N ALA A 74 36.04 12.65 -11.93
CA ALA A 74 35.69 12.36 -13.32
C ALA A 74 34.23 11.92 -13.48
N ALA A 75 33.72 11.08 -12.59
CA ALA A 75 32.32 10.64 -12.61
C ALA A 75 31.33 11.79 -12.33
N LEU A 76 31.67 12.67 -11.40
CA LEU A 76 30.91 13.90 -11.13
C LEU A 76 30.91 14.87 -12.32
N ILE A 77 32.09 15.10 -12.90
CA ILE A 77 32.23 15.97 -14.08
C ILE A 77 31.48 15.36 -15.27
N THR A 78 31.60 14.05 -15.52
CA THR A 78 30.87 13.38 -16.60
C THR A 78 29.36 13.43 -16.38
N GLY A 79 28.90 13.28 -15.13
CA GLY A 79 27.48 13.42 -14.78
C GLY A 79 26.97 14.84 -15.01
N VAL A 80 27.72 15.84 -14.60
CA VAL A 80 27.37 17.25 -14.86
C VAL A 80 27.42 17.59 -16.36
N LEU A 81 28.45 17.13 -17.08
CA LEU A 81 28.57 17.31 -18.52
C LEU A 81 27.46 16.57 -19.27
N TYR A 82 27.05 15.38 -18.81
CA TYR A 82 25.92 14.65 -19.38
C TYR A 82 24.61 15.40 -19.18
N VAL A 83 24.38 15.96 -17.99
CA VAL A 83 23.20 16.77 -17.70
C VAL A 83 23.22 18.07 -18.54
N LEU A 84 24.37 18.73 -18.64
CA LEU A 84 24.53 19.92 -19.49
C LEU A 84 24.39 19.59 -20.98
N TRP A 85 24.98 18.48 -21.45
CA TRP A 85 24.83 18.00 -22.82
C TRP A 85 23.37 17.65 -23.12
N TYR A 86 22.69 16.92 -22.23
CA TYR A 86 21.28 16.62 -22.33
C TYR A 86 20.40 17.88 -22.31
N ALA A 87 20.77 18.89 -21.52
CA ALA A 87 20.07 20.17 -21.47
C ALA A 87 20.28 21.07 -22.73
N LEU A 88 21.42 20.91 -23.44
CA LEU A 88 21.82 21.78 -24.53
C LEU A 88 21.66 21.15 -25.92
N TRP A 89 21.61 19.82 -26.04
CA TRP A 89 21.76 19.11 -27.32
C TRP A 89 20.52 18.38 -27.81
N GLU A 90 19.36 18.53 -27.27
CA GLU A 90 18.20 17.87 -27.90
C GLU A 90 17.64 18.70 -29.07
N PRO A 91 17.83 18.24 -30.35
CA PRO A 91 17.26 18.91 -31.54
C PRO A 91 15.76 18.68 -31.68
N GLY A 92 15.12 18.05 -30.72
CA GLY A 92 13.67 17.77 -30.70
C GLY A 92 12.92 18.31 -29.50
N GLY A 93 13.55 19.20 -28.70
CA GLY A 93 12.82 19.86 -27.61
C GLY A 93 12.32 18.87 -26.55
N ALA A 94 13.20 17.96 -26.05
CA ALA A 94 12.87 17.30 -24.80
C ALA A 94 12.69 18.37 -23.73
N PRO A 95 11.55 18.39 -23.05
CA PRO A 95 11.30 19.42 -22.07
C PRO A 95 12.29 19.20 -20.94
N THR A 96 13.35 20.02 -20.90
CA THR A 96 13.98 20.31 -19.62
C THR A 96 12.81 20.71 -18.74
N LEU A 97 12.40 19.79 -17.84
CA LEU A 97 11.31 20.09 -16.93
C LEU A 97 11.71 21.39 -16.22
N PRO A 98 11.10 22.53 -16.51
CA PRO A 98 11.43 23.73 -15.78
C PRO A 98 11.19 23.35 -14.31
N ILE A 99 12.10 23.73 -13.44
CA ILE A 99 12.01 23.42 -11.98
C ILE A 99 10.61 23.68 -11.44
N ARG A 100 9.90 24.62 -12.05
CA ARG A 100 8.49 24.94 -11.78
C ARG A 100 7.54 23.77 -12.08
N GLN A 101 7.68 23.09 -13.23
CA GLN A 101 6.81 21.94 -13.58
C GLN A 101 7.10 20.73 -12.70
N PHE A 102 8.37 20.51 -12.36
CA PHE A 102 8.74 19.46 -11.41
C PHE A 102 8.14 19.69 -10.00
N ARG A 103 8.17 20.94 -9.52
CA ARG A 103 7.52 21.31 -8.25
C ARG A 103 6.00 21.14 -8.31
N ARG A 104 5.36 21.51 -9.41
CA ARG A 104 3.91 21.35 -9.63
C ARG A 104 3.52 19.87 -9.65
N LEU A 105 4.23 19.04 -10.40
CA LEU A 105 4.01 17.60 -10.42
C LEU A 105 4.17 16.97 -9.02
N THR A 106 5.20 17.37 -8.28
CA THR A 106 5.41 16.88 -6.92
C THR A 106 4.31 17.34 -5.96
N ALA A 107 3.79 18.55 -6.13
CA ALA A 107 2.67 19.05 -5.33
C ALA A 107 1.38 18.29 -5.68
N TYR A 108 1.10 18.05 -6.95
CA TYR A 108 -0.02 17.25 -7.42
C TYR A 108 0.02 15.81 -6.88
N ASP A 109 1.17 15.10 -7.04
CA ASP A 109 1.36 13.75 -6.51
C ASP A 109 1.18 13.68 -4.98
N ARG A 110 1.54 14.75 -4.24
CA ARG A 110 1.29 14.83 -2.79
C ARG A 110 -0.19 15.02 -2.48
N ALA A 111 -0.86 15.90 -3.21
CA ALA A 111 -2.29 16.15 -3.03
C ALA A 111 -3.11 14.89 -3.31
N CYS A 112 -2.79 14.15 -4.38
CA CYS A 112 -3.45 12.88 -4.68
C CYS A 112 -3.24 11.85 -3.55
N ARG A 113 -2.00 11.67 -3.07
CA ARG A 113 -1.73 10.77 -1.95
C ARG A 113 -2.46 11.17 -0.67
N GLN A 114 -2.48 12.47 -0.35
CA GLN A 114 -3.22 12.95 0.82
C GLN A 114 -4.72 12.68 0.69
N PHE A 115 -5.29 12.89 -0.50
CA PHE A 115 -6.69 12.59 -0.77
C PHE A 115 -7.00 11.10 -0.59
N GLU A 116 -6.17 10.20 -1.16
CA GLU A 116 -6.28 8.75 -1.00
C GLU A 116 -6.18 8.31 0.46
N GLU A 117 -5.21 8.86 1.21
CA GLU A 117 -5.04 8.60 2.64
C GLU A 117 -6.25 9.08 3.45
N ASP A 118 -6.78 10.27 3.16
CA ASP A 118 -7.93 10.83 3.88
C ASP A 118 -9.21 10.04 3.55
N GLU A 119 -9.38 9.58 2.30
CA GLU A 119 -10.48 8.68 1.93
C GLU A 119 -10.37 7.34 2.68
N LEU A 120 -9.19 6.74 2.71
CA LEU A 120 -8.96 5.49 3.43
C LEU A 120 -9.21 5.65 4.92
N ARG A 121 -8.73 6.75 5.53
CA ARG A 121 -9.01 7.09 6.94
C ARG A 121 -10.51 7.25 7.20
N ALA A 122 -11.22 7.92 6.29
CA ALA A 122 -12.67 8.10 6.43
C ALA A 122 -13.43 6.77 6.32
N LYS A 123 -13.06 5.90 5.37
CA LYS A 123 -13.63 4.55 5.23
C LYS A 123 -13.35 3.70 6.48
N THR A 124 -12.10 3.71 6.97
CA THR A 124 -11.69 3.02 8.20
C THR A 124 -12.45 3.53 9.43
N ALA A 125 -12.56 4.85 9.59
CA ALA A 125 -13.27 5.47 10.70
C ALA A 125 -14.77 5.13 10.68
N PHE A 126 -15.37 5.05 9.48
CA PHE A 126 -16.75 4.60 9.33
C PHE A 126 -16.93 3.20 9.92
N TRP A 127 -16.20 2.19 9.43
CA TRP A 127 -16.35 0.80 9.88
C TRP A 127 -16.00 0.61 11.35
N THR A 128 -14.94 1.26 11.82
CA THR A 128 -14.52 1.19 13.23
C THR A 128 -15.41 2.00 14.17
N GLY A 129 -16.21 2.94 13.67
CA GLY A 129 -17.16 3.73 14.44
C GLY A 129 -18.51 3.06 14.68
N LEU A 130 -18.86 2.04 13.89
CA LEU A 130 -20.15 1.37 13.96
C LEU A 130 -20.35 0.64 15.31
N SER A 131 -21.60 0.55 15.77
CA SER A 131 -22.00 -0.39 16.84
C SER A 131 -22.01 -1.83 16.30
N GLY A 132 -22.10 -2.84 17.17
CA GLY A 132 -22.18 -4.24 16.74
C GLY A 132 -23.29 -4.46 15.71
N ARG A 133 -24.52 -4.04 16.04
CA ARG A 133 -25.69 -4.19 15.16
C ARG A 133 -25.57 -3.38 13.85
N ALA A 134 -25.03 -2.19 13.91
CA ALA A 134 -24.79 -1.39 12.71
C ALA A 134 -23.71 -2.04 11.81
N PHE A 135 -22.70 -2.67 12.40
CA PHE A 135 -21.69 -3.40 11.65
C PHE A 135 -22.28 -4.62 10.91
N GLU A 136 -23.14 -5.40 11.57
CA GLU A 136 -23.89 -6.50 10.95
C GLU A 136 -24.72 -6.01 9.75
N HIS A 137 -25.51 -4.95 9.94
CA HIS A 137 -26.38 -4.39 8.90
C HIS A 137 -25.60 -3.82 7.71
N GLU A 138 -24.52 -3.08 7.97
CA GLU A 138 -23.68 -2.53 6.89
C GLU A 138 -22.95 -3.64 6.12
N LEU A 139 -22.50 -4.69 6.82
CA LEU A 139 -21.89 -5.85 6.17
C LEU A 139 -22.93 -6.59 5.32
N ALA A 140 -24.15 -6.79 5.80
CA ALA A 140 -25.24 -7.37 5.02
C ALA A 140 -25.54 -6.55 3.75
N THR A 141 -25.56 -5.22 3.89
CA THR A 141 -25.76 -4.31 2.76
C THR A 141 -24.62 -4.43 1.73
N LEU A 142 -23.39 -4.58 2.19
CA LEU A 142 -22.24 -4.78 1.31
C LEU A 142 -22.32 -6.11 0.55
N TYR A 143 -22.68 -7.20 1.19
CA TYR A 143 -22.89 -8.49 0.53
C TYR A 143 -24.02 -8.43 -0.52
N ARG A 144 -25.15 -7.74 -0.21
CA ARG A 144 -26.23 -7.54 -1.18
C ARG A 144 -25.77 -6.77 -2.42
N ARG A 145 -24.94 -5.73 -2.25
CA ARG A 145 -24.35 -4.98 -3.37
C ARG A 145 -23.41 -5.83 -4.23
N LEU A 146 -22.78 -6.83 -3.65
CA LEU A 146 -21.95 -7.79 -4.37
C LEU A 146 -22.76 -8.87 -5.09
N GLY A 147 -24.08 -8.94 -4.84
CA GLY A 147 -25.01 -9.85 -5.52
C GLY A 147 -25.41 -11.08 -4.71
N HIS A 148 -25.08 -11.14 -3.41
CA HIS A 148 -25.52 -12.23 -2.54
C HIS A 148 -26.95 -12.00 -2.04
N THR A 149 -27.72 -13.10 -1.90
CA THR A 149 -28.94 -13.11 -1.10
C THR A 149 -28.56 -13.16 0.38
N VAL A 150 -29.04 -12.22 1.19
CA VAL A 150 -28.61 -12.06 2.59
C VAL A 150 -29.80 -11.98 3.53
N HIS A 151 -29.82 -12.88 4.51
CA HIS A 151 -30.79 -12.89 5.61
C HIS A 151 -30.08 -12.46 6.90
N GLU A 152 -30.60 -11.42 7.54
CA GLU A 152 -30.13 -10.96 8.86
C GLU A 152 -30.89 -11.74 9.94
N THR A 153 -30.17 -12.33 10.90
CA THR A 153 -30.79 -13.09 11.99
C THR A 153 -31.29 -12.18 13.11
N PRO A 154 -32.38 -12.57 13.80
CA PRO A 154 -32.86 -11.83 14.96
C PRO A 154 -31.82 -11.86 16.10
N PRO A 155 -31.80 -10.87 17.02
CA PRO A 155 -30.78 -10.78 18.10
C PRO A 155 -30.89 -11.88 19.17
N THR A 156 -31.80 -12.80 19.07
CA THR A 156 -32.04 -13.82 20.11
C THR A 156 -32.16 -15.24 19.52
N GLY A 157 -31.35 -16.18 20.03
CA GLY A 157 -31.52 -17.61 19.77
C GLY A 157 -30.81 -18.17 18.53
N ASP A 158 -29.86 -17.46 17.98
CA ASP A 158 -29.24 -17.71 16.67
C ASP A 158 -27.86 -18.41 16.72
N ALA A 159 -27.50 -19.01 17.83
CA ALA A 159 -26.19 -19.67 18.03
C ALA A 159 -24.98 -18.80 17.63
N GLY A 160 -25.15 -17.45 17.62
CA GLY A 160 -24.12 -16.48 17.27
C GLY A 160 -23.96 -16.28 15.76
N ILE A 161 -24.94 -16.68 14.94
CA ILE A 161 -25.00 -16.35 13.51
C ILE A 161 -25.68 -14.99 13.38
N ASP A 162 -25.03 -14.05 12.71
CA ASP A 162 -25.57 -12.71 12.49
C ASP A 162 -26.18 -12.56 11.09
N LEU A 163 -25.58 -13.21 10.08
CA LEU A 163 -26.08 -13.24 8.72
C LEU A 163 -26.00 -14.65 8.13
N VAL A 164 -26.94 -14.94 7.23
CA VAL A 164 -26.90 -16.12 6.35
C VAL A 164 -26.86 -15.65 4.91
N LEU A 165 -25.86 -16.08 4.17
CA LEU A 165 -25.74 -15.82 2.72
C LEU A 165 -26.15 -17.08 1.98
N GLU A 166 -26.97 -16.92 0.94
CA GLU A 166 -27.37 -17.99 0.04
C GLU A 166 -26.79 -17.75 -1.34
N ASP A 167 -26.16 -18.77 -1.90
CA ASP A 167 -25.71 -18.79 -3.29
C ASP A 167 -25.92 -20.19 -3.91
N GLU A 168 -25.52 -20.36 -5.17
CA GLU A 168 -25.65 -21.65 -5.87
C GLU A 168 -24.84 -22.78 -5.23
N GLN A 169 -23.89 -22.49 -4.37
CA GLN A 169 -23.01 -23.45 -3.68
C GLN A 169 -23.58 -23.88 -2.32
N GLY A 170 -24.63 -23.18 -1.86
CA GLY A 170 -25.33 -23.44 -0.59
C GLY A 170 -25.26 -22.27 0.38
N GLU A 171 -25.44 -22.58 1.66
CA GLU A 171 -25.48 -21.57 2.72
C GLU A 171 -24.10 -21.25 3.29
N THR A 172 -23.83 -19.96 3.52
CA THR A 172 -22.68 -19.46 4.25
C THR A 172 -23.17 -18.72 5.51
N VAL A 173 -22.76 -19.17 6.66
CA VAL A 173 -23.07 -18.49 7.94
C VAL A 173 -22.02 -17.45 8.26
N VAL A 174 -22.43 -16.25 8.66
CA VAL A 174 -21.52 -15.15 9.00
C VAL A 174 -21.71 -14.75 10.44
N GLN A 175 -20.60 -14.67 11.18
CA GLN A 175 -20.55 -14.11 12.54
C GLN A 175 -19.75 -12.81 12.51
N CYS A 176 -20.31 -11.75 13.06
CA CYS A 176 -19.73 -10.44 13.18
C CYS A 176 -19.21 -10.19 14.59
N LYS A 177 -17.95 -9.81 14.73
CA LYS A 177 -17.35 -9.52 16.05
C LYS A 177 -16.77 -8.11 16.07
N ARG A 178 -17.50 -7.21 16.73
CA ARG A 178 -17.10 -5.82 16.92
C ARG A 178 -16.35 -5.69 18.25
N HIS A 179 -15.08 -6.08 18.28
CA HIS A 179 -14.18 -5.97 19.44
C HIS A 179 -13.11 -4.88 19.22
N LYS A 180 -12.51 -4.41 20.32
CA LYS A 180 -11.37 -3.46 20.26
C LYS A 180 -10.01 -4.15 20.09
N LYS A 181 -9.97 -5.46 20.31
CA LYS A 181 -8.74 -6.28 20.23
C LYS A 181 -8.92 -7.37 19.17
N PRO A 182 -7.83 -7.83 18.56
CA PRO A 182 -7.87 -8.94 17.61
C PRO A 182 -8.59 -10.17 18.19
N ILE A 183 -9.42 -10.80 17.35
CA ILE A 183 -10.23 -11.95 17.73
C ILE A 183 -9.36 -13.18 17.96
N GLY A 184 -9.50 -13.78 19.13
CA GLY A 184 -8.79 -15.00 19.52
C GLY A 184 -9.42 -16.29 18.98
N VAL A 185 -8.69 -17.40 19.11
CA VAL A 185 -9.06 -18.71 18.58
C VAL A 185 -10.37 -19.28 19.17
N GLY A 186 -10.81 -18.84 20.35
CA GLY A 186 -12.07 -19.26 20.95
C GLY A 186 -13.27 -19.00 20.03
N ALA A 187 -13.40 -17.75 19.56
CA ALA A 187 -14.53 -17.35 18.72
C ALA A 187 -14.63 -18.19 17.42
N VAL A 188 -13.50 -18.52 16.80
CA VAL A 188 -13.53 -19.31 15.56
C VAL A 188 -13.81 -20.80 15.84
N ARG A 189 -13.46 -21.31 17.01
CA ARG A 189 -13.85 -22.67 17.43
C ARG A 189 -15.36 -22.77 17.65
N ASP A 190 -15.95 -21.75 18.28
CA ASP A 190 -17.39 -21.66 18.48
C ASP A 190 -18.10 -21.58 17.13
N LEU A 191 -17.65 -20.72 16.22
CA LEU A 191 -18.19 -20.63 14.86
C LEU A 191 -18.04 -21.96 14.09
N TYR A 192 -16.93 -22.68 14.26
CA TYR A 192 -16.77 -23.99 13.62
C TYR A 192 -17.77 -25.01 14.17
N GLY A 193 -18.07 -24.98 15.47
CA GLY A 193 -19.14 -25.78 16.06
C GLY A 193 -20.51 -25.45 15.46
N THR A 194 -20.81 -24.17 15.29
CA THR A 194 -22.02 -23.70 14.65
C THR A 194 -22.11 -24.16 13.17
N LEU A 195 -21.03 -24.01 12.40
CA LEU A 195 -20.96 -24.48 11.01
C LEU A 195 -21.31 -25.97 10.89
N VAL A 196 -20.74 -26.81 11.76
CA VAL A 196 -20.98 -28.26 11.76
C VAL A 196 -22.44 -28.57 12.16
N SER A 197 -22.98 -27.85 13.15
CA SER A 197 -24.34 -28.09 13.65
C SER A 197 -25.44 -27.63 12.69
N THR A 198 -25.20 -26.57 11.92
CA THR A 198 -26.17 -26.06 10.93
C THR A 198 -26.11 -26.81 9.60
N GLY A 199 -24.98 -27.47 9.31
CA GLY A 199 -24.76 -28.10 8.01
C GLY A 199 -24.47 -27.12 6.87
N ALA A 200 -24.21 -25.85 7.18
CA ALA A 200 -23.82 -24.86 6.19
C ALA A 200 -22.49 -25.22 5.50
N ASN A 201 -22.32 -24.78 4.27
CA ASN A 201 -21.15 -25.14 3.45
C ASN A 201 -19.89 -24.37 3.88
N LYS A 202 -20.06 -23.15 4.38
CA LYS A 202 -18.98 -22.24 4.72
C LYS A 202 -19.35 -21.36 5.93
N ALA A 203 -18.34 -20.91 6.66
CA ALA A 203 -18.52 -19.90 7.69
C ALA A 203 -17.60 -18.70 7.43
N VAL A 204 -18.04 -17.50 7.78
CA VAL A 204 -17.27 -16.28 7.76
C VAL A 204 -17.22 -15.68 9.16
N LEU A 205 -16.04 -15.38 9.65
CA LEU A 205 -15.85 -14.58 10.87
C LEU A 205 -15.37 -13.18 10.47
N ALA A 206 -16.25 -12.18 10.64
CA ALA A 206 -15.97 -10.80 10.29
C ALA A 206 -15.56 -9.98 11.51
N SER A 207 -14.49 -9.18 11.40
CA SER A 207 -14.05 -8.30 12.49
C SER A 207 -13.23 -7.12 12.02
N VAL A 208 -13.55 -5.92 12.51
CA VAL A 208 -12.78 -4.68 12.25
C VAL A 208 -11.45 -4.61 13.03
N SER A 209 -11.26 -5.44 14.03
CA SER A 209 -10.03 -5.47 14.86
C SER A 209 -9.02 -6.53 14.43
N GLY A 210 -9.33 -7.28 13.36
CA GLY A 210 -8.50 -8.36 12.84
C GLY A 210 -8.46 -9.61 13.74
N PHE A 211 -7.51 -10.48 13.47
CA PHE A 211 -7.42 -11.82 14.04
C PHE A 211 -6.03 -12.14 14.57
N THR A 212 -5.97 -12.92 15.66
CA THR A 212 -4.70 -13.41 16.18
C THR A 212 -4.09 -14.46 15.23
N ARG A 213 -2.77 -14.67 15.34
CA ARG A 213 -2.07 -15.73 14.57
C ARG A 213 -2.69 -17.12 14.85
N GLY A 214 -3.09 -17.40 16.09
CA GLY A 214 -3.73 -18.66 16.45
C GLY A 214 -5.08 -18.88 15.77
N THR A 215 -5.87 -17.80 15.59
CA THR A 215 -7.13 -17.82 14.84
C THR A 215 -6.89 -18.17 13.38
N ARG A 216 -5.95 -17.48 12.72
CA ARG A 216 -5.59 -17.75 11.32
C ARG A 216 -5.08 -19.18 11.12
N SER A 217 -4.22 -19.68 12.03
CA SER A 217 -3.72 -21.06 11.98
C SER A 217 -4.84 -22.10 12.18
N PHE A 218 -5.83 -21.82 13.00
CA PHE A 218 -6.96 -22.73 13.21
C PHE A 218 -7.85 -22.86 11.96
N CYS A 219 -8.05 -21.78 11.22
CA CYS A 219 -8.88 -21.77 10.01
C CYS A 219 -8.22 -22.49 8.82
N ALA A 220 -6.90 -22.65 8.84
CA ALA A 220 -6.19 -23.29 7.75
C ALA A 220 -6.75 -24.70 7.44
N GLY A 221 -7.16 -24.91 6.18
CA GLY A 221 -7.75 -26.17 5.71
C GLY A 221 -9.21 -26.43 6.16
N LYS A 222 -9.88 -25.43 6.72
CA LYS A 222 -11.30 -25.50 7.09
C LYS A 222 -12.12 -24.55 6.21
N PRO A 223 -13.42 -24.83 6.02
CA PRO A 223 -14.31 -23.95 5.25
C PRO A 223 -14.71 -22.71 6.07
N ILE A 224 -13.73 -22.02 6.62
CA ILE A 224 -13.89 -20.82 7.43
C ILE A 224 -13.06 -19.71 6.81
N GLU A 225 -13.71 -18.64 6.44
CA GLU A 225 -13.09 -17.41 5.97
C GLU A 225 -13.01 -16.40 7.12
N LEU A 226 -11.88 -15.68 7.17
CA LEU A 226 -11.68 -14.59 8.09
C LEU A 226 -11.77 -13.29 7.30
N LEU A 227 -12.69 -12.41 7.68
CA LEU A 227 -12.95 -11.15 7.01
C LEU A 227 -12.53 -10.00 7.94
N ASP A 228 -11.33 -9.48 7.73
CA ASP A 228 -10.84 -8.32 8.49
C ASP A 228 -11.18 -6.99 7.80
N LEU A 229 -10.75 -5.88 8.40
CA LEU A 229 -11.08 -4.56 7.89
C LEU A 229 -10.54 -4.31 6.48
N ASP A 230 -9.33 -4.78 6.17
CA ASP A 230 -8.72 -4.59 4.86
C ASP A 230 -9.52 -5.33 3.77
N GLU A 231 -9.98 -6.53 4.09
CA GLU A 231 -10.83 -7.34 3.20
C GLU A 231 -12.22 -6.70 3.02
N ILE A 232 -12.80 -6.12 4.08
CA ILE A 232 -14.07 -5.38 4.02
C ILE A 232 -13.93 -4.14 3.12
N LEU A 233 -12.84 -3.40 3.24
CA LEU A 233 -12.56 -2.24 2.39
C LEU A 233 -12.38 -2.64 0.92
N ALA A 234 -11.67 -3.74 0.66
CA ALA A 234 -11.54 -4.29 -0.70
C ALA A 234 -12.88 -4.75 -1.29
N MET A 235 -13.77 -5.34 -0.46
CA MET A 235 -15.14 -5.66 -0.88
C MET A 235 -15.94 -4.40 -1.22
N GLN A 236 -15.78 -3.33 -0.45
CA GLN A 236 -16.46 -2.06 -0.69
C GLN A 236 -16.03 -1.42 -2.01
N GLU A 237 -14.76 -1.52 -2.38
CA GLU A 237 -14.25 -1.04 -3.67
C GLU A 237 -14.84 -1.84 -4.84
N ARG A 238 -14.80 -3.18 -4.76
CA ARG A 238 -15.45 -4.06 -5.76
C ARG A 238 -16.94 -3.78 -5.92
N ALA A 239 -17.65 -3.46 -4.83
CA ALA A 239 -19.07 -3.12 -4.89
C ALA A 239 -19.34 -1.73 -5.50
N ALA A 240 -18.36 -0.83 -5.49
CA ALA A 240 -18.45 0.47 -6.15
C ALA A 240 -18.23 0.38 -7.67
N GLU A 241 -17.37 -0.54 -8.12
CA GLU A 241 -17.06 -0.77 -9.53
C GLU A 241 -18.21 -1.46 -10.30
N LYS A 242 -19.09 -2.20 -9.59
CA LYS A 242 -20.25 -2.90 -10.19
C LYS A 242 -21.47 -1.99 -10.47
N LYS A 243 -21.38 -0.70 -10.20
CA LYS A 243 -22.44 0.30 -10.43
C LYS A 243 -22.32 0.93 -11.82
#